data_367ca03bb4299575f5fd0358b4be92d1
#
_entry.id   367ca03bb4299575f5fd0358b4be92d1
#
_cell.length_a   1.000
_cell.length_b   1.000
_cell.length_c   1.000
_cell.angle_alpha   90.00
_cell.angle_beta   90.00
_cell.angle_gamma   90.00
#
_symmetry.space_group_name_H-M   'P 1'
#
loop_
_entity.id
_entity.type
_entity.pdbx_description
1 polymer ?
#
loop_
_entity_poly.entity_id
_entity_poly.type
_entity_poly.pdbx_seq_one_letter_code
_entity_poly.pdbx_strand_id
1 'polypeptide(L)'
;EGRARGIFDSWEECKEQVDNFKGAKYKSFDSLEAATEAFRNAPDDYFDVMRKIGEHSRDKLSAPILPPSVIADSLSVDAACSGNPGKMEYRGVDTKSGIELFHVGPLEQGTNNIGEFLALVHGLAYLQQPDSDIPIYSDSRNAILWIKQKKCKTKLAPNAANAPQKQM
;
A
#
# COMPACT_ATOMS: atom_id res chain seq x y z
N GLU A 1 19.40 9.07 -8.09
CA GLU A 1 20.77 9.25 -7.58
C GLU A 1 21.29 7.90 -7.10
N GLY A 2 22.44 7.50 -7.60
CA GLY A 2 23.10 6.23 -7.32
C GLY A 2 24.59 6.36 -7.66
N ARG A 3 25.24 5.27 -8.13
CA ARG A 3 26.62 5.31 -8.65
C ARG A 3 26.74 6.24 -9.85
N ALA A 4 25.70 6.26 -10.70
CA ALA A 4 25.54 7.26 -11.74
C ALA A 4 24.18 7.97 -11.60
N ARG A 5 24.12 9.26 -12.01
CA ARG A 5 22.88 10.03 -12.10
C ARG A 5 22.44 10.03 -13.56
N GLY A 6 21.24 9.56 -13.85
CA GLY A 6 20.74 9.46 -15.22
C GLY A 6 19.28 9.02 -15.27
N ILE A 7 18.77 8.94 -16.50
CA ILE A 7 17.51 8.31 -16.84
C ILE A 7 17.86 6.93 -17.38
N PHE A 8 17.17 5.90 -16.95
CA PHE A 8 17.40 4.51 -17.31
C PHE A 8 16.10 3.95 -17.90
N ASP A 9 16.22 3.21 -18.99
CA ASP A 9 15.07 2.68 -19.72
C ASP A 9 14.50 1.40 -19.10
N SER A 10 15.25 0.77 -18.19
CA SER A 10 14.85 -0.44 -17.50
C SER A 10 15.12 -0.39 -16.00
N TRP A 11 14.38 -1.22 -15.26
CA TRP A 11 14.65 -1.40 -13.85
C TRP A 11 16.00 -2.09 -13.59
N GLU A 12 16.41 -2.99 -14.46
CA GLU A 12 17.69 -3.70 -14.39
C GLU A 12 18.86 -2.72 -14.39
N GLU A 13 18.88 -1.79 -15.34
CA GLU A 13 19.91 -0.76 -15.44
C GLU A 13 19.89 0.20 -14.24
N CYS A 14 18.69 0.62 -13.82
CA CYS A 14 18.55 1.47 -12.64
C CYS A 14 19.03 0.74 -11.38
N LYS A 15 18.70 -0.53 -11.23
CA LYS A 15 19.08 -1.37 -10.09
C LYS A 15 20.60 -1.47 -9.94
N GLU A 16 21.34 -1.64 -11.02
CA GLU A 16 22.81 -1.66 -10.99
C GLU A 16 23.41 -0.39 -10.37
N GLN A 17 22.73 0.75 -10.55
CA GLN A 17 23.19 2.04 -10.02
C GLN A 17 22.85 2.24 -8.55
N VAL A 18 21.76 1.65 -8.08
CA VAL A 18 21.20 1.92 -6.74
C VAL A 18 21.40 0.78 -5.75
N ASP A 19 21.64 -0.44 -6.23
CA ASP A 19 21.80 -1.63 -5.39
C ASP A 19 23.04 -1.48 -4.50
N ASN A 20 22.86 -1.67 -3.18
CA ASN A 20 23.88 -1.46 -2.17
C ASN A 20 24.51 -0.04 -2.15
N PHE A 21 23.88 0.96 -2.76
CA PHE A 21 24.31 2.36 -2.71
C PHE A 21 23.61 3.07 -1.55
N LYS A 22 24.37 3.44 -0.53
CA LYS A 22 23.83 4.14 0.65
C LYS A 22 23.28 5.50 0.27
N GLY A 23 21.97 5.73 0.50
CA GLY A 23 21.30 6.98 0.14
C GLY A 23 20.82 7.02 -1.31
N ALA A 24 20.69 5.85 -1.97
CA ALA A 24 20.13 5.77 -3.32
C ALA A 24 18.75 6.44 -3.39
N LYS A 25 18.55 7.24 -4.45
CA LYS A 25 17.28 7.92 -4.74
C LYS A 25 16.90 7.66 -6.18
N TYR A 26 15.72 7.07 -6.41
CA TYR A 26 15.19 6.78 -7.74
C TYR A 26 13.67 6.92 -7.75
N LYS A 27 13.11 7.13 -8.92
CA LYS A 27 11.66 7.23 -9.15
C LYS A 27 11.34 6.73 -10.56
N SER A 28 10.25 6.00 -10.69
CA SER A 28 9.69 5.61 -11.99
C SER A 28 8.78 6.71 -12.54
N PHE A 29 8.71 6.80 -13.87
CA PHE A 29 7.85 7.69 -14.62
C PHE A 29 7.17 6.90 -15.73
N ASP A 30 5.97 7.32 -16.11
CA ASP A 30 5.15 6.62 -17.11
C ASP A 30 5.57 6.95 -18.55
N SER A 31 6.44 7.96 -18.75
CA SER A 31 6.98 8.33 -20.05
C SER A 31 8.40 8.89 -19.94
N LEU A 32 9.14 8.78 -21.04
CA LEU A 32 10.49 9.35 -21.17
C LEU A 32 10.47 10.88 -21.07
N GLU A 33 9.42 11.53 -21.61
CA GLU A 33 9.24 12.97 -21.53
C GLU A 33 9.12 13.44 -20.08
N ALA A 34 8.29 12.78 -19.29
CA ALA A 34 8.10 13.08 -17.85
C ALA A 34 9.39 12.84 -17.05
N ALA A 35 10.13 11.76 -17.36
CA ALA A 35 11.43 11.49 -16.76
C ALA A 35 12.46 12.56 -17.11
N THR A 36 12.50 13.00 -18.36
CA THR A 36 13.44 14.01 -18.87
C THR A 36 13.14 15.38 -18.26
N GLU A 37 11.87 15.76 -18.18
CA GLU A 37 11.46 17.02 -17.57
C GLU A 37 11.82 17.05 -16.08
N ALA A 38 11.49 15.98 -15.35
CA ALA A 38 11.85 15.85 -13.95
C ALA A 38 13.37 15.87 -13.73
N PHE A 39 14.15 15.23 -14.60
CA PHE A 39 15.61 15.21 -14.52
C PHE A 39 16.25 16.58 -14.78
N ARG A 40 15.71 17.36 -15.73
CA ARG A 40 16.18 18.71 -16.07
C ARG A 40 15.83 19.74 -14.98
N ASN A 41 14.65 19.60 -14.41
CA ASN A 41 14.09 20.57 -13.45
C ASN A 41 14.36 20.16 -12.00
N ALA A 42 15.04 19.03 -11.75
CA ALA A 42 15.33 18.56 -10.41
C ALA A 42 16.47 19.39 -9.78
N PRO A 43 16.20 20.27 -8.81
CA PRO A 43 17.24 20.77 -7.91
C PRO A 43 17.89 19.59 -7.19
N ASP A 44 19.08 19.78 -6.65
CA ASP A 44 19.78 18.72 -5.92
C ASP A 44 18.98 18.21 -4.71
N ASP A 45 18.00 18.98 -4.23
CA ASP A 45 17.08 18.66 -3.15
C ASP A 45 15.66 18.24 -3.59
N TYR A 46 15.44 18.00 -4.90
CA TYR A 46 14.11 17.65 -5.45
C TYR A 46 13.42 16.51 -4.69
N PHE A 47 14.16 15.46 -4.33
CA PHE A 47 13.59 14.35 -3.57
C PHE A 47 13.21 14.73 -2.14
N ASP A 48 13.94 15.66 -1.52
CA ASP A 48 13.60 16.18 -0.18
C ASP A 48 12.39 17.11 -0.25
N VAL A 49 12.26 17.89 -1.32
CA VAL A 49 11.08 18.71 -1.61
C VAL A 49 9.87 17.81 -1.87
N MET A 50 10.01 16.77 -2.67
CA MET A 50 8.92 15.82 -2.95
C MET A 50 8.52 15.01 -1.72
N ARG A 51 9.45 14.66 -0.84
CA ARG A 51 9.14 14.07 0.47
C ARG A 51 8.32 15.03 1.34
N LYS A 52 8.76 16.29 1.46
CA LYS A 52 8.03 17.32 2.22
C LYS A 52 6.64 17.62 1.64
N ILE A 53 6.49 17.61 0.31
CA ILE A 53 5.18 17.74 -0.35
C ILE A 53 4.32 16.52 -0.01
N GLY A 54 4.87 15.31 -0.03
CA GLY A 54 4.17 14.08 0.37
C GLY A 54 3.75 14.07 1.84
N GLU A 55 4.58 14.62 2.73
CA GLU A 55 4.27 14.78 4.15
C GLU A 55 3.20 15.89 4.38
N HIS A 56 3.28 17.02 3.66
CA HIS A 56 2.28 18.10 3.71
C HIS A 56 0.97 17.74 3.00
N SER A 57 0.99 16.83 2.02
CA SER A 57 -0.22 16.36 1.34
C SER A 57 -1.05 15.41 2.20
N ARG A 58 -0.47 14.85 3.28
CA ARG A 58 -1.24 14.09 4.29
C ARG A 58 -2.16 14.98 5.13
N ASP A 59 -1.84 16.28 5.27
CA ASP A 59 -2.66 17.23 6.03
C ASP A 59 -3.72 17.98 5.19
N LYS A 60 -3.67 17.87 3.84
CA LYS A 60 -4.70 18.41 2.93
C LYS A 60 -5.14 17.31 1.98
N LEU A 61 -5.93 16.38 2.49
CA LEU A 61 -6.67 15.42 1.67
C LEU A 61 -7.67 16.19 0.78
N SER A 62 -7.24 16.55 -0.42
CA SER A 62 -8.20 16.69 -1.51
C SER A 62 -8.80 15.31 -1.72
N ALA A 63 -10.12 15.19 -1.64
CA ALA A 63 -10.81 13.93 -1.86
C ALA A 63 -10.30 13.28 -3.15
N PRO A 64 -10.06 11.96 -3.16
CA PRO A 64 -9.53 11.27 -4.32
C PRO A 64 -10.48 11.44 -5.51
N ILE A 65 -9.92 11.70 -6.70
CA ILE A 65 -10.71 11.70 -7.94
C ILE A 65 -11.04 10.25 -8.27
N LEU A 66 -12.26 9.85 -7.96
CA LEU A 66 -12.72 8.48 -8.18
C LEU A 66 -13.17 8.27 -9.62
N PRO A 67 -12.80 7.14 -10.26
CA PRO A 67 -13.38 6.74 -11.53
C PRO A 67 -14.91 6.62 -11.43
N PRO A 68 -15.67 6.89 -12.50
CA PRO A 68 -17.15 6.84 -12.49
C PRO A 68 -17.73 5.46 -12.11
N SER A 69 -16.92 4.39 -12.26
CA SER A 69 -17.30 3.02 -11.91
C SER A 69 -17.16 2.69 -10.42
N VAL A 70 -16.57 3.59 -9.64
CA VAL A 70 -16.33 3.37 -8.20
C VAL A 70 -17.47 3.99 -7.39
N ILE A 71 -18.06 3.20 -6.51
CA ILE A 71 -19.06 3.67 -5.54
C ILE A 71 -18.32 4.48 -4.49
N ALA A 72 -18.60 5.78 -4.41
CA ALA A 72 -17.92 6.70 -3.51
C ALA A 72 -18.19 6.34 -2.03
N ASP A 73 -19.44 6.07 -1.69
CA ASP A 73 -19.83 5.66 -0.34
C ASP A 73 -19.47 4.17 -0.13
N SER A 74 -18.21 3.92 0.15
CA SER A 74 -17.61 2.59 0.28
C SER A 74 -16.38 2.63 1.18
N LEU A 75 -15.95 1.46 1.63
CA LEU A 75 -14.71 1.25 2.37
C LEU A 75 -13.67 0.61 1.46
N SER A 76 -12.50 1.20 1.34
CA SER A 76 -11.35 0.59 0.66
C SER A 76 -10.37 0.05 1.70
N VAL A 77 -9.93 -1.19 1.53
CA VAL A 77 -8.98 -1.84 2.43
C VAL A 77 -7.75 -2.31 1.68
N ASP A 78 -6.61 -2.25 2.36
CA ASP A 78 -5.30 -2.56 1.78
C ASP A 78 -4.34 -3.05 2.87
N ALA A 79 -3.30 -3.79 2.47
CA ALA A 79 -2.25 -4.24 3.36
C ALA A 79 -0.87 -4.04 2.76
N ALA A 80 0.13 -3.88 3.63
CA ALA A 80 1.52 -3.83 3.26
C ALA A 80 2.33 -4.84 4.08
N CYS A 81 3.32 -5.46 3.44
CA CYS A 81 4.21 -6.39 4.11
C CYS A 81 5.65 -6.23 3.61
N SER A 82 6.58 -6.02 4.54
CA SER A 82 8.01 -5.83 4.23
C SER A 82 8.77 -7.15 4.13
N GLY A 83 8.18 -8.16 3.51
CA GLY A 83 8.75 -9.49 3.34
C GLY A 83 7.68 -10.59 3.28
N ASN A 84 8.09 -11.86 3.15
CA ASN A 84 7.16 -12.98 3.08
C ASN A 84 7.75 -14.24 3.76
N PRO A 85 7.63 -14.36 5.09
CA PRO A 85 7.00 -13.46 6.06
C PRO A 85 7.84 -12.21 6.38
N GLY A 86 7.17 -11.18 6.93
CA GLY A 86 7.79 -9.92 7.34
C GLY A 86 6.87 -9.08 8.22
N LYS A 87 7.28 -7.84 8.49
CA LYS A 87 6.42 -6.87 9.18
C LYS A 87 5.26 -6.52 8.27
N MET A 88 4.06 -6.66 8.79
CA MET A 88 2.81 -6.50 8.06
C MET A 88 1.93 -5.49 8.77
N GLU A 89 1.27 -4.66 8.00
CA GLU A 89 0.24 -3.73 8.47
C GLU A 89 -0.93 -3.73 7.50
N TYR A 90 -2.10 -3.31 7.97
CA TYR A 90 -3.27 -3.13 7.12
C TYR A 90 -4.13 -1.97 7.59
N ARG A 91 -4.89 -1.41 6.67
CA ARG A 91 -5.75 -0.26 6.93
C ARG A 91 -7.06 -0.32 6.16
N GLY A 92 -8.02 0.48 6.61
CA GLY A 92 -9.23 0.79 5.89
C GLY A 92 -9.44 2.29 5.80
N VAL A 93 -9.84 2.75 4.62
CA VAL A 93 -10.09 4.17 4.35
C VAL A 93 -11.50 4.36 3.79
N ASP A 94 -12.14 5.45 4.14
CA ASP A 94 -13.34 5.92 3.46
C ASP A 94 -12.97 6.29 2.02
N THR A 95 -13.57 5.61 1.04
CA THR A 95 -13.20 5.75 -0.36
C THR A 95 -13.43 7.16 -0.90
N LYS A 96 -14.46 7.84 -0.43
CA LYS A 96 -14.85 9.18 -0.87
C LYS A 96 -13.91 10.26 -0.38
N SER A 97 -13.57 10.23 0.89
CA SER A 97 -12.74 11.26 1.53
C SER A 97 -11.27 10.90 1.58
N GLY A 98 -10.91 9.61 1.47
CA GLY A 98 -9.56 9.11 1.71
C GLY A 98 -9.17 9.10 3.20
N ILE A 99 -10.11 9.38 4.10
CA ILE A 99 -9.85 9.37 5.55
C ILE A 99 -9.60 7.95 6.02
N GLU A 100 -8.50 7.73 6.75
CA GLU A 100 -8.21 6.46 7.38
C GLU A 100 -9.18 6.23 8.55
N LEU A 101 -9.92 5.12 8.49
CA LEU A 101 -10.91 4.72 9.49
C LEU A 101 -10.32 3.77 10.52
N PHE A 102 -9.39 2.93 10.08
CA PHE A 102 -8.61 2.07 10.96
C PHE A 102 -7.26 1.73 10.34
N HIS A 103 -6.28 1.49 11.22
CA HIS A 103 -4.94 1.02 10.88
C HIS A 103 -4.47 0.05 11.97
N VAL A 104 -3.94 -1.10 11.57
CA VAL A 104 -3.40 -2.12 12.47
C VAL A 104 -2.03 -2.56 11.99
N GLY A 105 -1.06 -2.46 12.88
CA GLY A 105 0.31 -2.86 12.62
C GLY A 105 1.33 -1.89 13.25
N PRO A 106 2.62 -2.16 13.07
CA PRO A 106 3.18 -3.36 12.40
C PRO A 106 2.99 -4.64 13.22
N LEU A 107 2.58 -5.72 12.54
CA LEU A 107 2.51 -7.08 13.09
C LEU A 107 3.71 -7.87 12.58
N GLU A 108 4.42 -8.54 13.48
CA GLU A 108 5.60 -9.30 13.12
C GLU A 108 5.25 -10.61 12.40
N GLN A 109 6.13 -11.04 11.47
CA GLN A 109 6.02 -12.33 10.79
C GLN A 109 4.68 -12.57 10.04
N GLY A 110 4.11 -11.51 9.47
CA GLY A 110 2.93 -11.58 8.60
C GLY A 110 3.27 -11.87 7.14
N THR A 111 2.25 -12.02 6.33
CA THR A 111 2.36 -12.06 4.86
C THR A 111 1.33 -11.12 4.26
N ASN A 112 1.59 -10.59 3.04
CA ASN A 112 0.65 -9.70 2.39
C ASN A 112 -0.77 -10.29 2.29
N ASN A 113 -0.88 -11.55 1.86
CA ASN A 113 -2.19 -12.21 1.75
C ASN A 113 -2.95 -12.31 3.09
N ILE A 114 -2.25 -12.49 4.20
CA ILE A 114 -2.87 -12.47 5.54
C ILE A 114 -3.33 -11.05 5.88
N GLY A 115 -2.49 -10.05 5.64
CA GLY A 115 -2.83 -8.65 5.86
C GLY A 115 -4.08 -8.23 5.10
N GLU A 116 -4.14 -8.54 3.82
CA GLU A 116 -5.32 -8.31 2.98
C GLU A 116 -6.58 -9.00 3.49
N PHE A 117 -6.44 -10.25 3.92
CA PHE A 117 -7.56 -10.99 4.53
C PHE A 117 -8.04 -10.34 5.83
N LEU A 118 -7.11 -9.97 6.72
CA LEU A 118 -7.44 -9.31 7.99
C LEU A 118 -8.04 -7.92 7.76
N ALA A 119 -7.57 -7.17 6.76
CA ALA A 119 -8.14 -5.90 6.37
C ALA A 119 -9.62 -6.03 5.98
N LEU A 120 -9.95 -7.05 5.16
CA LEU A 120 -11.33 -7.36 4.79
C LEU A 120 -12.18 -7.78 6.00
N VAL A 121 -11.66 -8.68 6.85
CA VAL A 121 -12.38 -9.12 8.07
C VAL A 121 -12.64 -7.93 8.99
N HIS A 122 -11.65 -7.07 9.21
CA HIS A 122 -11.81 -5.87 10.03
C HIS A 122 -12.81 -4.90 9.40
N GLY A 123 -12.73 -4.68 8.09
CA GLY A 123 -13.69 -3.84 7.37
C GLY A 123 -15.13 -4.36 7.48
N LEU A 124 -15.34 -5.67 7.34
CA LEU A 124 -16.65 -6.29 7.56
C LEU A 124 -17.14 -6.09 8.99
N ALA A 125 -16.28 -6.28 9.99
CA ALA A 125 -16.62 -6.05 11.39
C ALA A 125 -16.91 -4.56 11.67
N TYR A 126 -16.15 -3.65 11.07
CA TYR A 126 -16.36 -2.21 11.20
C TYR A 126 -17.71 -1.76 10.63
N LEU A 127 -18.13 -2.35 9.50
CA LEU A 127 -19.42 -2.07 8.85
C LEU A 127 -20.58 -2.90 9.41
N GLN A 128 -20.35 -3.75 10.42
CA GLN A 128 -21.37 -4.63 11.04
C GLN A 128 -22.38 -3.84 11.88
N GLN A 129 -22.82 -2.68 11.38
CA GLN A 129 -24.03 -2.03 11.87
C GLN A 129 -25.24 -2.67 11.17
N PRO A 130 -26.35 -2.94 11.86
CA PRO A 130 -27.52 -3.52 11.23
C PRO A 130 -27.92 -2.64 10.03
N ASP A 131 -28.07 -3.28 8.86
CA ASP A 131 -28.48 -2.69 7.59
C ASP A 131 -27.44 -1.84 6.82
N SER A 132 -26.13 -2.07 6.99
CA SER A 132 -25.12 -1.44 6.16
C SER A 132 -24.91 -2.20 4.85
N ASP A 133 -25.40 -1.63 3.73
CA ASP A 133 -25.13 -2.10 2.35
C ASP A 133 -23.85 -1.50 1.76
N ILE A 134 -22.99 -0.91 2.59
CA ILE A 134 -21.75 -0.25 2.16
C ILE A 134 -20.78 -1.30 1.60
N PRO A 135 -20.38 -1.21 0.33
CA PRO A 135 -19.45 -2.15 -0.26
C PRO A 135 -18.02 -1.93 0.25
N ILE A 136 -17.25 -3.03 0.28
CA ILE A 136 -15.82 -3.00 0.60
C ILE A 136 -15.02 -3.30 -0.68
N TYR A 137 -14.07 -2.43 -1.01
CA TYR A 137 -13.10 -2.63 -2.08
C TYR A 137 -11.79 -3.20 -1.55
N SER A 138 -11.29 -4.22 -2.24
CA SER A 138 -9.95 -4.78 -2.08
C SER A 138 -9.45 -5.26 -3.44
N ASP A 139 -8.19 -5.09 -3.73
CA ASP A 139 -7.53 -5.61 -4.94
C ASP A 139 -7.06 -7.06 -4.79
N SER A 140 -7.10 -7.60 -3.57
CA SER A 140 -6.65 -8.95 -3.25
C SER A 140 -7.69 -10.02 -3.63
N ARG A 141 -7.54 -10.63 -4.80
CA ARG A 141 -8.38 -11.75 -5.24
C ARG A 141 -8.33 -12.93 -4.26
N ASN A 142 -7.17 -13.19 -3.64
CA ASN A 142 -7.00 -14.27 -2.68
C ASN A 142 -7.79 -14.01 -1.39
N ALA A 143 -7.69 -12.81 -0.85
CA ALA A 143 -8.40 -12.43 0.36
C ALA A 143 -9.93 -12.48 0.15
N ILE A 144 -10.41 -11.94 -0.97
CA ILE A 144 -11.84 -12.02 -1.36
C ILE A 144 -12.32 -13.48 -1.46
N LEU A 145 -11.50 -14.36 -2.06
CA LEU A 145 -11.84 -15.78 -2.17
C LEU A 145 -11.90 -16.46 -0.80
N TRP A 146 -10.97 -16.14 0.09
CA TRP A 146 -10.96 -16.68 1.46
C TRP A 146 -12.18 -16.24 2.29
N ILE A 147 -12.60 -14.99 2.15
CA ILE A 147 -13.86 -14.50 2.75
C ILE A 147 -15.05 -15.31 2.22
N LYS A 148 -15.18 -15.43 0.90
CA LYS A 148 -16.29 -16.21 0.27
C LYS A 148 -16.30 -17.66 0.72
N GLN A 149 -15.13 -18.27 0.92
CA GLN A 149 -14.98 -19.66 1.37
C GLN A 149 -15.04 -19.80 2.90
N LYS A 150 -15.12 -18.70 3.64
CA LYS A 150 -15.04 -18.66 5.12
C LYS A 150 -13.82 -19.44 5.65
N LYS A 151 -12.69 -19.37 4.93
CA LYS A 151 -11.49 -20.13 5.22
C LYS A 151 -10.22 -19.44 4.74
N CYS A 152 -9.38 -19.01 5.66
CA CYS A 152 -8.04 -18.52 5.35
C CYS A 152 -7.10 -19.70 5.03
N LYS A 153 -6.57 -19.75 3.80
CA LYS A 153 -5.67 -20.82 3.33
C LYS A 153 -4.20 -20.38 3.38
N THR A 154 -3.73 -19.99 4.55
CA THR A 154 -2.32 -19.63 4.71
C THR A 154 -1.44 -20.84 4.97
N LYS A 155 -0.20 -20.81 4.42
CA LYS A 155 0.87 -21.77 4.72
C LYS A 155 1.79 -21.30 5.85
N LEU A 156 1.54 -20.11 6.40
CA LEU A 156 2.34 -19.56 7.49
C LEU A 156 2.21 -20.46 8.73
N ALA A 157 3.33 -21.01 9.18
CA ALA A 157 3.35 -21.81 10.40
C ALA A 157 3.05 -20.94 11.63
N PRO A 158 2.25 -21.41 12.59
CA PRO A 158 2.04 -20.69 13.86
C PRO A 158 3.34 -20.57 14.63
N ASN A 159 3.65 -19.38 15.10
CA ASN A 159 4.75 -19.14 16.05
C ASN A 159 4.31 -18.01 17.01
N ALA A 160 5.12 -17.74 18.04
CA ALA A 160 4.78 -16.73 19.05
C ALA A 160 4.61 -15.32 18.46
N ALA A 161 5.32 -14.99 17.37
CA ALA A 161 5.27 -13.67 16.73
C ALA A 161 4.03 -13.46 15.85
N ASN A 162 3.42 -14.52 15.32
CA ASN A 162 2.26 -14.42 14.43
C ASN A 162 0.96 -15.02 15.04
N ALA A 163 1.01 -15.48 16.28
CA ALA A 163 -0.15 -16.08 16.96
C ALA A 163 -1.40 -15.19 16.95
N PRO A 164 -1.33 -13.85 17.18
CA PRO A 164 -2.51 -12.98 17.13
C PRO A 164 -3.22 -12.95 15.78
N GLN A 165 -2.49 -13.13 14.69
CA GLN A 165 -3.02 -13.08 13.32
C GLN A 165 -3.89 -14.29 12.94
N LYS A 166 -3.81 -15.36 13.71
CA LYS A 166 -4.54 -16.62 13.45
C LYS A 166 -5.76 -16.83 14.34
N GLN A 167 -5.91 -16.01 15.38
CA GLN A 167 -7.03 -16.09 16.31
C GLN A 167 -8.20 -15.18 15.91
N MET A 168 -8.01 -14.32 14.90
CA MET A 168 -9.05 -13.53 14.27
C MET A 168 -9.65 -14.33 13.10
#